data_8698b25c29381eed4fda1c41958cda9b
#
_entry.id   8698b25c29381eed4fda1c41958cda9b
#
_cell.length_a   1.000
_cell.length_b   1.000
_cell.length_c   1.000
_cell.angle_alpha   90.00
_cell.angle_beta   90.00
_cell.angle_gamma   90.00
#
_symmetry.space_group_name_H-M   'P 1'
#
loop_
_entity.id
_entity.type
_entity.pdbx_description
1 polymer ?
#
loop_
_entity_poly.entity_id
_entity_poly.type
_entity_poly.pdbx_seq_one_letter_code
_entity_poly.pdbx_strand_id
1 'polypeptide(L)'
;MRILHSGTLVASAGGPAMSTYLTLKGLREQGVDAEIIMFPLNNEDKLRGDDVPMHFATSTPKTPLGFAPTYKRDILSLGDYDIYHAQGVWLWNTYALASAARKAGKPYLITPRGMLYPQDIAKSNAFFKKLSLRWRLLDDLNRAACVHVTCKEEMMHCRNLGVTAPIAVIPNPVEIKDYPYKKQDGVRRIGYLGRVSRRKNIEGLIEAFHALGDEAKDAELLIIGSGDKEYESYLRHLVEKYGLSNVRFAGFLSGEEKDEALASCSVLAMPSEFENLGNVVLEVLVRGIPCIATTGNPWEELQSRNCGWWVPYTQLDITNAVRQALQASDATLAEMGRNGRQLMEQRYSVTSIAHQMKSLYEWIAAAAPKPEFVR
;
A
#
# COMPACT_ATOMS: atom_id res chain seq x y z
N MET A 1 3.68 14.31 -23.06
CA MET A 1 3.19 14.86 -21.77
C MET A 1 4.24 14.58 -20.72
N ARG A 2 4.72 15.64 -20.05
CA ARG A 2 5.75 15.56 -18.99
C ARG A 2 5.11 15.73 -17.61
N ILE A 3 5.37 14.79 -16.72
CA ILE A 3 4.78 14.76 -15.38
C ILE A 3 5.89 14.73 -14.34
N LEU A 4 5.89 15.69 -13.41
CA LEU A 4 6.82 15.66 -12.27
C LEU A 4 6.10 15.14 -11.02
N HIS A 5 6.57 14.00 -10.51
CA HIS A 5 6.17 13.53 -9.18
C HIS A 5 7.07 14.11 -8.10
N SER A 6 6.53 14.25 -6.88
CA SER A 6 7.31 14.53 -5.67
C SER A 6 6.97 13.48 -4.63
N GLY A 7 7.98 12.75 -4.14
CA GLY A 7 7.75 11.65 -3.21
C GLY A 7 9.05 10.99 -2.77
N THR A 8 9.08 9.67 -2.69
CA THR A 8 10.28 8.89 -2.41
C THR A 8 10.24 7.52 -3.09
N LEU A 9 11.40 7.08 -3.58
CA LEU A 9 11.65 5.72 -4.08
C LEU A 9 12.60 4.95 -3.16
N VAL A 10 12.90 5.46 -1.98
CA VAL A 10 13.77 4.80 -1.01
C VAL A 10 13.11 3.49 -0.53
N ALA A 11 13.88 2.39 -0.60
CA ALA A 11 13.38 1.04 -0.33
C ALA A 11 12.82 0.88 1.10
N SER A 12 13.41 1.56 2.08
CA SER A 12 12.95 1.56 3.49
C SER A 12 11.57 2.20 3.69
N ALA A 13 11.08 3.03 2.76
CA ALA A 13 9.73 3.58 2.79
C ALA A 13 8.65 2.53 2.43
N GLY A 14 9.04 1.32 2.05
CA GLY A 14 8.16 0.16 1.90
C GLY A 14 7.15 0.28 0.76
N GLY A 15 5.88 -0.10 1.05
CA GLY A 15 4.80 -0.16 0.06
C GLY A 15 4.53 1.13 -0.72
N PRO A 16 4.49 2.32 -0.10
CA PRO A 16 4.32 3.59 -0.81
C PRO A 16 5.41 3.88 -1.86
N ALA A 17 6.68 3.59 -1.54
CA ALA A 17 7.78 3.77 -2.50
C ALA A 17 7.67 2.78 -3.66
N MET A 18 7.34 1.50 -3.37
CA MET A 18 7.16 0.49 -4.42
C MET A 18 6.01 0.86 -5.36
N SER A 19 4.85 1.24 -4.81
CA SER A 19 3.70 1.60 -5.66
C SER A 19 3.96 2.87 -6.48
N THR A 20 4.71 3.84 -5.93
CA THR A 20 5.14 5.02 -6.69
C THR A 20 6.07 4.63 -7.83
N TYR A 21 7.07 3.80 -7.55
CA TYR A 21 8.01 3.29 -8.57
C TYR A 21 7.28 2.56 -9.71
N LEU A 22 6.42 1.59 -9.37
CA LEU A 22 5.68 0.82 -10.37
C LEU A 22 4.73 1.68 -11.20
N THR A 23 4.12 2.71 -10.59
CA THR A 23 3.28 3.66 -11.32
C THR A 23 4.12 4.48 -12.32
N LEU A 24 5.27 5.00 -11.91
CA LEU A 24 6.17 5.76 -12.77
C LEU A 24 6.70 4.90 -13.94
N LYS A 25 7.16 3.68 -13.62
CA LYS A 25 7.62 2.70 -14.62
C LYS A 25 6.53 2.44 -15.66
N GLY A 26 5.33 2.08 -15.23
CA GLY A 26 4.22 1.81 -16.16
C GLY A 26 3.79 3.01 -16.99
N LEU A 27 3.83 4.21 -16.43
CA LEU A 27 3.57 5.45 -17.20
C LEU A 27 4.60 5.67 -18.30
N ARG A 28 5.89 5.45 -18.02
CA ARG A 28 6.96 5.56 -18.99
C ARG A 28 6.85 4.51 -20.09
N GLU A 29 6.51 3.27 -19.74
CA GLU A 29 6.21 2.19 -20.70
C GLU A 29 5.05 2.56 -21.65
N GLN A 30 4.13 3.45 -21.22
CA GLN A 30 3.04 3.97 -22.05
C GLN A 30 3.35 5.32 -22.74
N GLY A 31 4.61 5.72 -22.76
CA GLY A 31 5.06 6.92 -23.46
C GLY A 31 4.78 8.24 -22.73
N VAL A 32 4.47 8.20 -21.43
CA VAL A 32 4.39 9.39 -20.58
C VAL A 32 5.77 9.68 -20.00
N ASP A 33 6.27 10.89 -20.19
CA ASP A 33 7.55 11.33 -19.62
C ASP A 33 7.36 11.67 -18.13
N ALA A 34 7.35 10.62 -17.30
CA ALA A 34 7.14 10.70 -15.85
C ALA A 34 8.48 10.65 -15.10
N GLU A 35 8.73 11.66 -14.28
CA GLU A 35 9.95 11.84 -13.50
C GLU A 35 9.60 12.09 -12.03
N ILE A 36 10.57 11.96 -11.13
CA ILE A 36 10.37 12.21 -9.71
C ILE A 36 11.45 13.10 -9.10
N ILE A 37 11.05 14.06 -8.26
CA ILE A 37 11.95 14.78 -7.37
C ILE A 37 11.80 14.29 -5.94
N MET A 38 12.93 14.08 -5.27
CA MET A 38 13.03 13.56 -3.90
C MET A 38 13.93 14.45 -3.05
N PHE A 39 13.88 14.24 -1.73
CA PHE A 39 14.92 14.75 -0.85
C PHE A 39 16.27 14.09 -1.14
N PRO A 40 17.40 14.74 -0.80
CA PRO A 40 18.71 14.12 -0.90
C PRO A 40 18.75 12.80 -0.13
N LEU A 41 19.51 11.84 -0.67
CA LEU A 41 19.69 10.52 -0.08
C LEU A 41 20.70 10.56 1.07
N ASN A 42 20.50 9.68 2.04
CA ASN A 42 21.52 9.33 3.03
C ASN A 42 22.37 8.15 2.51
N ASN A 43 23.54 7.92 3.09
CA ASN A 43 24.48 6.88 2.64
C ASN A 43 23.91 5.45 2.71
N GLU A 44 22.91 5.22 3.56
CA GLU A 44 22.26 3.91 3.75
C GLU A 44 21.02 3.72 2.85
N ASP A 45 20.59 4.77 2.15
CA ASP A 45 19.39 4.71 1.33
C ASP A 45 19.64 3.87 0.07
N LYS A 46 18.81 2.85 -0.11
CA LYS A 46 18.74 2.06 -1.34
C LYS A 46 17.52 2.49 -2.13
N LEU A 47 17.71 2.85 -3.40
CA LEU A 47 16.62 3.22 -4.30
C LEU A 47 15.97 1.98 -4.92
N ARG A 48 14.70 2.13 -5.26
CA ARG A 48 13.97 1.20 -6.12
C ARG A 48 14.02 1.74 -7.55
N GLY A 49 14.52 0.90 -8.45
CA GLY A 49 14.58 1.19 -9.88
C GLY A 49 15.58 2.29 -10.23
N ASP A 50 16.29 2.07 -11.32
CA ASP A 50 17.22 2.99 -11.98
C ASP A 50 16.69 3.45 -13.35
N ASP A 51 15.56 2.91 -13.77
CA ASP A 51 14.87 3.13 -15.04
C ASP A 51 13.90 4.34 -15.03
N VAL A 52 13.73 4.99 -13.87
CA VAL A 52 12.93 6.21 -13.71
C VAL A 52 13.85 7.41 -13.48
N PRO A 53 13.74 8.51 -14.26
CA PRO A 53 14.52 9.72 -14.01
C PRO A 53 14.23 10.31 -12.62
N MET A 54 15.29 10.49 -11.84
CA MET A 54 15.25 10.96 -10.47
C MET A 54 16.02 12.27 -10.33
N HIS A 55 15.39 13.23 -9.68
CA HIS A 55 15.98 14.50 -9.29
C HIS A 55 16.08 14.60 -7.77
N PHE A 56 17.09 15.26 -7.27
CA PHE A 56 17.30 15.45 -5.84
C PHE A 56 17.30 16.93 -5.51
N ALA A 57 16.53 17.30 -4.47
CA ALA A 57 16.53 18.66 -3.96
C ALA A 57 17.92 19.03 -3.42
N THR A 58 18.29 20.29 -3.50
CA THR A 58 19.59 20.79 -3.02
C THR A 58 19.64 20.96 -1.49
N SER A 59 18.48 21.04 -0.82
CA SER A 59 18.42 21.15 0.64
C SER A 59 17.90 19.86 1.28
N THR A 60 18.57 19.44 2.36
CA THR A 60 18.09 18.37 3.24
C THR A 60 16.93 18.83 4.10
N PRO A 61 16.00 17.95 4.48
CA PRO A 61 14.94 18.26 5.42
C PRO A 61 15.51 18.63 6.79
N LYS A 62 15.11 19.79 7.33
CA LYS A 62 15.61 20.33 8.62
C LYS A 62 14.66 20.10 9.80
N THR A 63 13.47 19.55 9.55
CA THR A 63 12.45 19.34 10.58
C THR A 63 11.72 18.03 10.34
N PRO A 64 11.00 17.47 11.33
CA PRO A 64 10.15 16.30 11.14
C PRO A 64 9.09 16.46 10.04
N LEU A 65 8.70 17.71 9.71
CA LEU A 65 7.80 18.02 8.60
C LEU A 65 8.51 18.11 7.24
N GLY A 66 9.82 17.84 7.19
CA GLY A 66 10.59 17.84 5.96
C GLY A 66 10.83 19.23 5.37
N PHE A 67 10.90 20.31 6.21
CA PHE A 67 11.14 21.65 5.71
C PHE A 67 12.47 21.75 4.97
N ALA A 68 12.39 22.06 3.69
CA ALA A 68 13.50 22.21 2.76
C ALA A 68 13.29 23.51 1.95
N PRO A 69 13.93 24.61 2.32
CA PRO A 69 13.62 25.95 1.77
C PRO A 69 13.85 26.07 0.26
N THR A 70 14.78 25.29 -0.29
CA THR A 70 15.09 25.34 -1.72
C THR A 70 14.18 24.46 -2.56
N TYR A 71 13.44 23.51 -1.99
CA TYR A 71 12.72 22.47 -2.72
C TYR A 71 11.79 23.02 -3.81
N LYS A 72 11.08 24.12 -3.53
CA LYS A 72 10.23 24.80 -4.52
C LYS A 72 11.05 25.39 -5.69
N ARG A 73 12.20 26.00 -5.36
CA ARG A 73 13.11 26.56 -6.39
C ARG A 73 13.70 25.43 -7.23
N ASP A 74 14.09 24.35 -6.58
CA ASP A 74 14.67 23.19 -7.24
C ASP A 74 13.65 22.58 -8.24
N ILE A 75 12.37 22.45 -7.86
CA ILE A 75 11.28 22.04 -8.77
C ILE A 75 11.21 22.97 -9.99
N LEU A 76 11.16 24.29 -9.75
CA LEU A 76 11.02 25.26 -10.84
C LEU A 76 12.24 25.32 -11.76
N SER A 77 13.42 24.90 -11.30
CA SER A 77 14.65 24.84 -12.10
C SER A 77 14.73 23.62 -13.02
N LEU A 78 13.89 22.60 -12.84
CA LEU A 78 13.85 21.39 -13.68
C LEU A 78 13.21 21.65 -15.06
N GLY A 79 12.62 22.82 -15.27
CA GLY A 79 11.95 23.19 -16.52
C GLY A 79 10.43 23.03 -16.46
N ASP A 80 9.81 23.02 -17.64
CA ASP A 80 8.37 23.00 -17.77
C ASP A 80 7.83 21.56 -17.74
N TYR A 81 6.82 21.34 -16.86
CA TYR A 81 6.01 20.13 -16.81
C TYR A 81 4.55 20.46 -17.09
N ASP A 82 3.84 19.52 -17.69
CA ASP A 82 2.42 19.68 -17.98
C ASP A 82 1.58 19.53 -16.72
N ILE A 83 1.99 18.60 -15.83
CA ILE A 83 1.27 18.27 -14.58
C ILE A 83 2.30 17.98 -13.48
N TYR A 84 1.94 18.35 -12.25
CA TYR A 84 2.69 18.07 -11.03
C TYR A 84 1.91 17.14 -10.11
N HIS A 85 2.55 16.10 -9.53
CA HIS A 85 1.86 15.09 -8.72
C HIS A 85 2.59 14.81 -7.40
N ALA A 86 2.01 15.25 -6.27
CA ALA A 86 2.55 15.01 -4.94
C ALA A 86 2.13 13.64 -4.38
N GLN A 87 3.09 12.90 -3.81
CA GLN A 87 2.88 11.62 -3.16
C GLN A 87 2.99 11.77 -1.63
N GLY A 88 1.89 11.51 -0.94
CA GLY A 88 1.73 11.73 0.50
C GLY A 88 1.28 13.15 0.82
N VAL A 89 1.03 13.36 2.11
CA VAL A 89 0.68 14.65 2.72
C VAL A 89 1.53 14.89 3.98
N TRP A 90 1.34 15.96 4.69
CA TRP A 90 2.03 16.40 5.92
C TRP A 90 3.45 16.91 5.72
N LEU A 91 4.19 16.48 4.70
CA LEU A 91 5.57 16.89 4.47
C LEU A 91 5.67 18.15 3.59
N TRP A 92 6.75 18.86 3.74
CA TRP A 92 7.02 20.12 3.03
C TRP A 92 7.06 19.96 1.50
N ASN A 93 7.53 18.83 1.01
CA ASN A 93 7.62 18.54 -0.43
C ASN A 93 6.26 18.63 -1.13
N THR A 94 5.18 18.15 -0.51
CA THR A 94 3.81 18.24 -1.06
C THR A 94 3.39 19.69 -1.25
N TYR A 95 3.59 20.51 -0.21
CA TYR A 95 3.32 21.94 -0.28
C TYR A 95 4.21 22.65 -1.32
N ALA A 96 5.49 22.37 -1.31
CA ALA A 96 6.43 23.01 -2.22
C ALA A 96 6.07 22.72 -3.69
N LEU A 97 5.65 21.47 -3.98
CA LEU A 97 5.18 21.09 -5.31
C LEU A 97 3.88 21.79 -5.70
N ALA A 98 2.85 21.78 -4.83
CA ALA A 98 1.60 22.49 -5.10
C ALA A 98 1.82 24.00 -5.31
N SER A 99 2.71 24.60 -4.50
CA SER A 99 3.10 26.01 -4.64
C SER A 99 3.91 26.29 -5.91
N ALA A 100 4.78 25.36 -6.35
CA ALA A 100 5.51 25.46 -7.60
C ALA A 100 4.57 25.37 -8.80
N ALA A 101 3.67 24.40 -8.81
CA ALA A 101 2.65 24.21 -9.86
C ALA A 101 1.80 25.48 -10.03
N ARG A 102 1.28 26.03 -8.93
CA ARG A 102 0.52 27.30 -8.98
C ARG A 102 1.33 28.47 -9.52
N LYS A 103 2.63 28.55 -9.15
CA LYS A 103 3.50 29.61 -9.70
C LYS A 103 3.75 29.44 -11.20
N ALA A 104 3.83 28.20 -11.66
CA ALA A 104 4.00 27.86 -13.08
C ALA A 104 2.68 27.95 -13.89
N GLY A 105 1.52 28.18 -13.24
CA GLY A 105 0.21 28.18 -13.91
C GLY A 105 -0.21 26.78 -14.40
N LYS A 106 0.28 25.70 -13.77
CA LYS A 106 0.06 24.32 -14.18
C LYS A 106 -0.83 23.55 -13.19
N PRO A 107 -1.61 22.57 -13.65
CA PRO A 107 -2.39 21.72 -12.78
C PRO A 107 -1.51 20.83 -11.89
N TYR A 108 -2.04 20.46 -10.72
CA TYR A 108 -1.38 19.51 -9.84
C TYR A 108 -2.37 18.54 -9.19
N LEU A 109 -1.85 17.39 -8.78
CA LEU A 109 -2.55 16.35 -8.04
C LEU A 109 -1.87 16.10 -6.70
N ILE A 110 -2.64 15.57 -5.76
CA ILE A 110 -2.15 15.09 -4.46
C ILE A 110 -2.70 13.69 -4.22
N THR A 111 -1.82 12.73 -3.87
CA THR A 111 -2.20 11.38 -3.42
C THR A 111 -1.94 11.27 -1.92
N PRO A 112 -2.96 11.21 -1.04
CA PRO A 112 -2.76 11.19 0.40
C PRO A 112 -2.15 9.90 0.94
N ARG A 113 -2.31 8.78 0.26
CA ARG A 113 -1.76 7.47 0.62
C ARG A 113 -2.16 6.97 2.01
N GLY A 114 -3.44 7.12 2.36
CA GLY A 114 -4.00 6.72 3.64
C GLY A 114 -3.68 7.63 4.82
N MET A 115 -2.89 8.69 4.61
CA MET A 115 -2.45 9.57 5.69
C MET A 115 -3.58 10.49 6.24
N LEU A 116 -4.75 10.52 5.58
CA LEU A 116 -5.93 11.29 5.98
C LEU A 116 -6.99 10.46 6.71
N TYR A 117 -6.70 9.22 7.04
CA TYR A 117 -7.57 8.43 7.92
C TYR A 117 -7.61 9.03 9.33
N PRO A 118 -8.77 9.04 10.00
CA PRO A 118 -8.90 9.59 11.35
C PRO A 118 -7.87 9.02 12.33
N GLN A 119 -7.60 7.72 12.24
CA GLN A 119 -6.64 7.02 13.07
C GLN A 119 -5.20 7.51 12.84
N ASP A 120 -4.82 7.80 11.58
CA ASP A 120 -3.49 8.31 11.25
C ASP A 120 -3.33 9.81 11.57
N ILE A 121 -4.42 10.58 11.50
CA ILE A 121 -4.44 11.98 12.00
C ILE A 121 -4.28 12.01 13.51
N ALA A 122 -4.93 11.09 14.24
CA ALA A 122 -4.90 11.02 15.70
C ALA A 122 -3.55 10.52 16.26
N LYS A 123 -2.71 9.88 15.46
CA LYS A 123 -1.35 9.48 15.86
C LYS A 123 -0.47 10.70 16.12
N SER A 124 0.81 10.47 16.36
CA SER A 124 1.84 11.46 16.69
C SER A 124 1.61 12.82 16.03
N ASN A 125 1.77 13.90 16.79
CA ASN A 125 1.58 15.29 16.34
C ASN A 125 0.13 15.64 15.91
N ALA A 126 -0.88 14.98 16.46
CA ALA A 126 -2.29 15.17 16.10
C ALA A 126 -2.75 16.65 16.10
N PHE A 127 -2.30 17.45 17.08
CA PHE A 127 -2.62 18.88 17.12
C PHE A 127 -2.07 19.62 15.90
N PHE A 128 -0.79 19.43 15.58
CA PHE A 128 -0.16 20.07 14.42
C PHE A 128 -0.75 19.58 13.08
N LYS A 129 -1.10 18.31 12.98
CA LYS A 129 -1.80 17.79 11.79
C LYS A 129 -3.17 18.42 11.60
N LYS A 130 -3.98 18.53 12.66
CA LYS A 130 -5.29 19.19 12.60
C LYS A 130 -5.18 20.67 12.25
N LEU A 131 -4.20 21.37 12.82
CA LEU A 131 -3.93 22.76 12.50
C LEU A 131 -3.50 22.93 11.05
N SER A 132 -2.52 22.13 10.59
CA SER A 132 -2.04 22.13 9.20
C SER A 132 -3.15 21.78 8.21
N LEU A 133 -4.00 20.80 8.54
CA LEU A 133 -5.15 20.42 7.73
C LEU A 133 -6.08 21.60 7.51
N ARG A 134 -6.49 22.28 8.59
CA ARG A 134 -7.45 23.37 8.54
C ARG A 134 -6.91 24.64 7.86
N TRP A 135 -5.64 24.96 8.07
CA TRP A 135 -5.08 26.24 7.63
C TRP A 135 -4.52 26.20 6.22
N ARG A 136 -4.19 25.00 5.72
CA ARG A 136 -3.44 24.91 4.49
C ARG A 136 -3.69 23.66 3.66
N LEU A 137 -3.56 22.47 4.25
CA LEU A 137 -3.61 21.23 3.46
C LEU A 137 -4.96 21.07 2.76
N LEU A 138 -6.06 21.44 3.42
CA LEU A 138 -7.40 21.39 2.82
C LEU A 138 -7.53 22.37 1.64
N ASP A 139 -6.93 23.58 1.73
CA ASP A 139 -6.89 24.53 0.61
C ASP A 139 -6.06 23.98 -0.55
N ASP A 140 -4.88 23.38 -0.27
CA ASP A 140 -4.06 22.74 -1.31
C ASP A 140 -4.79 21.56 -1.96
N LEU A 141 -5.53 20.74 -1.18
CA LEU A 141 -6.35 19.63 -1.72
C LEU A 141 -7.51 20.14 -2.58
N ASN A 142 -8.19 21.21 -2.14
CA ASN A 142 -9.35 21.75 -2.86
C ASN A 142 -8.98 22.57 -4.10
N ARG A 143 -7.75 23.04 -4.20
CA ARG A 143 -7.20 23.69 -5.40
C ARG A 143 -6.50 22.71 -6.35
N ALA A 144 -6.34 21.46 -5.94
CA ALA A 144 -5.80 20.45 -6.83
C ALA A 144 -6.74 20.20 -8.01
N ALA A 145 -6.22 19.96 -9.20
CA ALA A 145 -7.01 19.57 -10.36
C ALA A 145 -7.74 18.23 -10.10
N CYS A 146 -7.11 17.36 -9.29
CA CYS A 146 -7.70 16.13 -8.79
C CYS A 146 -6.93 15.64 -7.55
N VAL A 147 -7.64 14.99 -6.63
CA VAL A 147 -7.04 14.19 -5.54
C VAL A 147 -7.07 12.73 -5.99
N HIS A 148 -5.93 12.05 -5.96
CA HIS A 148 -5.84 10.64 -6.29
C HIS A 148 -5.87 9.82 -5.00
N VAL A 149 -6.77 8.87 -4.89
CA VAL A 149 -6.90 7.94 -3.76
C VAL A 149 -6.83 6.49 -4.25
N THR A 150 -6.46 5.57 -3.36
CA THR A 150 -6.22 4.18 -3.76
C THR A 150 -7.43 3.27 -3.58
N CYS A 151 -8.44 3.72 -2.82
CA CYS A 151 -9.68 2.97 -2.58
C CYS A 151 -10.85 3.92 -2.29
N LYS A 152 -12.07 3.36 -2.28
CA LYS A 152 -13.30 4.13 -2.01
C LYS A 152 -13.35 4.66 -0.57
N GLU A 153 -12.84 3.90 0.39
CA GLU A 153 -12.80 4.30 1.80
C GLU A 153 -11.92 5.54 1.99
N GLU A 154 -10.75 5.59 1.32
CA GLU A 154 -9.90 6.78 1.33
C GLU A 154 -10.62 7.99 0.72
N MET A 155 -11.37 7.80 -0.36
CA MET A 155 -12.21 8.85 -0.94
C MET A 155 -13.24 9.36 0.08
N MET A 156 -13.94 8.46 0.77
CA MET A 156 -14.93 8.86 1.80
C MET A 156 -14.29 9.65 2.93
N HIS A 157 -13.11 9.24 3.39
CA HIS A 157 -12.35 10.00 4.40
C HIS A 157 -11.95 11.39 3.90
N CYS A 158 -11.49 11.52 2.67
CA CYS A 158 -11.21 12.83 2.07
C CYS A 158 -12.46 13.71 2.02
N ARG A 159 -13.60 13.18 1.58
CA ARG A 159 -14.89 13.92 1.55
C ARG A 159 -15.33 14.36 2.95
N ASN A 160 -15.22 13.49 3.94
CA ASN A 160 -15.58 13.81 5.34
C ASN A 160 -14.69 14.91 5.94
N LEU A 161 -13.47 15.09 5.44
CA LEU A 161 -12.57 16.17 5.83
C LEU A 161 -12.85 17.49 5.10
N GLY A 162 -13.79 17.51 4.14
CA GLY A 162 -14.17 18.70 3.38
C GLY A 162 -13.42 18.86 2.05
N VAL A 163 -12.85 17.78 1.50
CA VAL A 163 -12.29 17.83 0.14
C VAL A 163 -13.41 17.90 -0.88
N THR A 164 -13.43 19.00 -1.66
CA THR A 164 -14.43 19.29 -2.70
C THR A 164 -13.89 19.08 -4.12
N ALA A 165 -12.56 19.08 -4.30
CA ALA A 165 -11.94 18.80 -5.59
C ALA A 165 -12.38 17.43 -6.17
N PRO A 166 -12.32 17.22 -7.49
CA PRO A 166 -12.52 15.89 -8.07
C PRO A 166 -11.60 14.86 -7.42
N ILE A 167 -12.10 13.63 -7.20
CA ILE A 167 -11.31 12.54 -6.63
C ILE A 167 -11.27 11.37 -7.62
N ALA A 168 -10.06 10.96 -8.00
CA ALA A 168 -9.83 9.76 -8.79
C ALA A 168 -9.53 8.58 -7.87
N VAL A 169 -10.25 7.47 -8.03
CA VAL A 169 -10.02 6.23 -7.29
C VAL A 169 -9.26 5.27 -8.19
N ILE A 170 -7.93 5.21 -8.03
CA ILE A 170 -7.03 4.34 -8.80
C ILE A 170 -6.15 3.57 -7.80
N PRO A 171 -6.22 2.23 -7.75
CA PRO A 171 -5.47 1.46 -6.78
C PRO A 171 -3.95 1.45 -7.07
N ASN A 172 -3.18 0.91 -6.13
CA ASN A 172 -1.75 0.69 -6.33
C ASN A 172 -1.52 -0.45 -7.34
N PRO A 173 -0.49 -0.35 -8.18
CA PRO A 173 -0.12 -1.41 -9.10
C PRO A 173 0.62 -2.56 -8.42
N VAL A 174 0.56 -3.74 -9.05
CA VAL A 174 1.41 -4.90 -8.75
C VAL A 174 2.09 -5.38 -10.02
N GLU A 175 3.34 -5.82 -9.90
CA GLU A 175 4.08 -6.39 -11.02
C GLU A 175 3.62 -7.82 -11.31
N ILE A 176 3.27 -8.08 -12.56
CA ILE A 176 2.90 -9.42 -13.04
C ILE A 176 4.16 -10.10 -13.56
N LYS A 177 4.63 -11.09 -12.84
CA LYS A 177 5.79 -11.92 -13.21
C LYS A 177 5.57 -13.37 -12.78
N ASP A 178 6.47 -14.25 -13.16
CA ASP A 178 6.50 -15.60 -12.64
C ASP A 178 7.06 -15.60 -11.22
N TYR A 179 6.39 -16.30 -10.34
CA TYR A 179 6.79 -16.47 -8.96
C TYR A 179 7.10 -17.93 -8.66
N PRO A 180 7.94 -18.24 -7.66
CA PRO A 180 8.21 -19.61 -7.25
C PRO A 180 6.92 -20.38 -7.03
N TYR A 181 6.90 -21.63 -7.51
CA TYR A 181 5.77 -22.49 -7.32
C TYR A 181 5.66 -22.95 -5.86
N LYS A 182 4.45 -23.18 -5.39
CA LYS A 182 4.18 -23.67 -4.03
C LYS A 182 4.93 -24.98 -3.79
N LYS A 183 5.86 -25.00 -2.82
CA LYS A 183 6.45 -26.24 -2.31
C LYS A 183 5.36 -27.03 -1.60
N GLN A 184 5.02 -28.21 -2.13
CA GLN A 184 4.13 -29.14 -1.45
C GLN A 184 4.98 -29.98 -0.47
N ASP A 185 5.05 -29.52 0.78
CA ASP A 185 5.64 -30.27 1.90
C ASP A 185 4.59 -31.00 2.75
N GLY A 186 3.33 -30.97 2.30
CA GLY A 186 2.19 -31.57 3.00
C GLY A 186 1.66 -30.73 4.16
N VAL A 187 2.33 -29.65 4.54
CA VAL A 187 1.93 -28.79 5.65
C VAL A 187 0.97 -27.69 5.20
N ARG A 188 -0.20 -27.59 5.82
CA ARG A 188 -1.13 -26.49 5.62
C ARG A 188 -0.61 -25.26 6.35
N ARG A 189 -0.14 -24.25 5.62
CA ARG A 189 0.51 -23.09 6.22
C ARG A 189 -0.30 -21.83 6.00
N ILE A 190 -0.68 -21.18 7.13
CA ILE A 190 -1.26 -19.84 7.13
C ILE A 190 -0.11 -18.85 7.30
N GLY A 191 0.11 -17.99 6.31
CA GLY A 191 1.15 -16.96 6.38
C GLY A 191 0.59 -15.62 6.89
N TYR A 192 1.43 -14.85 7.56
CA TYR A 192 1.27 -13.42 7.78
C TYR A 192 2.47 -12.71 7.14
N LEU A 193 2.23 -11.62 6.44
CA LEU A 193 3.28 -10.76 5.87
C LEU A 193 3.03 -9.31 6.25
N GLY A 194 4.02 -8.65 6.84
CA GLY A 194 3.95 -7.22 7.10
C GLY A 194 4.71 -6.75 8.33
N ARG A 195 4.58 -5.44 8.62
CA ARG A 195 5.16 -4.87 9.83
C ARG A 195 4.48 -5.46 11.06
N VAL A 196 5.26 -5.91 12.03
CA VAL A 196 4.75 -6.37 13.32
C VAL A 196 4.34 -5.15 14.16
N SER A 197 3.04 -4.95 14.32
CA SER A 197 2.45 -3.85 15.09
C SER A 197 1.02 -4.18 15.52
N ARG A 198 0.54 -3.61 16.62
CA ARG A 198 -0.79 -3.91 17.20
C ARG A 198 -1.93 -3.78 16.20
N ARG A 199 -1.91 -2.73 15.35
CA ARG A 199 -2.92 -2.53 14.30
C ARG A 199 -3.07 -3.72 13.34
N LYS A 200 -2.02 -4.52 13.20
CA LYS A 200 -2.01 -5.70 12.32
C LYS A 200 -2.66 -6.93 12.93
N ASN A 201 -2.95 -6.88 14.25
CA ASN A 201 -3.69 -7.92 14.97
C ASN A 201 -3.15 -9.34 14.76
N ILE A 202 -1.82 -9.50 14.87
CA ILE A 202 -1.18 -10.81 14.71
C ILE A 202 -1.58 -11.74 15.87
N GLU A 203 -1.83 -11.16 17.06
CA GLU A 203 -2.39 -11.88 18.20
C GLU A 203 -3.68 -12.61 17.83
N GLY A 204 -4.55 -12.02 17.03
CA GLY A 204 -5.78 -12.66 16.58
C GLY A 204 -5.56 -13.95 15.78
N LEU A 205 -4.43 -14.08 15.04
CA LEU A 205 -4.06 -15.34 14.39
C LEU A 205 -3.54 -16.38 15.39
N ILE A 206 -2.74 -15.96 16.36
CA ILE A 206 -2.22 -16.85 17.42
C ILE A 206 -3.38 -17.36 18.26
N GLU A 207 -4.33 -16.48 18.64
CA GLU A 207 -5.55 -16.86 19.36
C GLU A 207 -6.44 -17.80 18.55
N ALA A 208 -6.52 -17.60 17.21
CA ALA A 208 -7.24 -18.51 16.33
C ALA A 208 -6.62 -19.90 16.33
N PHE A 209 -5.30 -20.04 16.25
CA PHE A 209 -4.61 -21.31 16.34
C PHE A 209 -4.81 -21.98 17.68
N HIS A 210 -4.75 -21.22 18.77
CA HIS A 210 -5.05 -21.74 20.11
C HIS A 210 -6.50 -22.25 20.23
N ALA A 211 -7.46 -21.47 19.76
CA ALA A 211 -8.88 -21.82 19.81
C ALA A 211 -9.25 -23.04 18.94
N LEU A 212 -8.52 -23.25 17.84
CA LEU A 212 -8.71 -24.39 16.96
C LEU A 212 -8.11 -25.70 17.52
N GLY A 213 -7.09 -25.61 18.38
CA GLY A 213 -6.49 -26.75 19.04
C GLY A 213 -6.14 -27.88 18.06
N ASP A 214 -6.77 -29.06 18.25
CA ASP A 214 -6.51 -30.24 17.40
C ASP A 214 -6.83 -30.02 15.91
N GLU A 215 -7.74 -29.11 15.54
CA GLU A 215 -8.04 -28.80 14.14
C GLU A 215 -6.85 -28.14 13.44
N ALA A 216 -5.95 -27.48 14.16
CA ALA A 216 -4.77 -26.78 13.63
C ALA A 216 -3.44 -27.49 13.95
N LYS A 217 -3.44 -28.67 14.61
CA LYS A 217 -2.21 -29.32 15.09
C LYS A 217 -1.19 -29.65 13.99
N ASP A 218 -1.68 -30.03 12.80
CA ASP A 218 -0.86 -30.38 11.63
C ASP A 218 -0.64 -29.19 10.66
N ALA A 219 -1.07 -27.99 11.09
CA ALA A 219 -0.88 -26.75 10.35
C ALA A 219 0.21 -25.87 10.99
N GLU A 220 0.74 -24.92 10.23
CA GLU A 220 1.74 -23.94 10.71
C GLU A 220 1.21 -22.50 10.53
N LEU A 221 1.42 -21.65 11.53
CA LEU A 221 1.32 -20.20 11.40
C LEU A 221 2.72 -19.62 11.18
N LEU A 222 2.95 -19.04 9.98
CA LEU A 222 4.22 -18.43 9.60
C LEU A 222 4.12 -16.90 9.63
N ILE A 223 4.83 -16.24 10.56
CA ILE A 223 4.84 -14.79 10.72
C ILE A 223 6.09 -14.23 10.04
N ILE A 224 5.89 -13.50 8.92
CA ILE A 224 6.95 -12.87 8.11
C ILE A 224 6.91 -11.37 8.34
N GLY A 225 7.95 -10.82 8.92
CA GLY A 225 8.10 -9.39 9.17
C GLY A 225 8.74 -9.09 10.52
N SER A 226 9.01 -7.82 10.74
CA SER A 226 9.54 -7.27 11.99
C SER A 226 8.92 -5.91 12.26
N GLY A 227 9.09 -5.36 13.46
CA GLY A 227 8.55 -4.05 13.76
C GLY A 227 8.71 -3.61 15.21
N ASP A 228 7.62 -3.49 15.93
CA ASP A 228 7.59 -3.08 17.33
C ASP A 228 8.11 -4.22 18.22
N LYS A 229 9.28 -4.02 18.85
CA LYS A 229 9.93 -5.05 19.65
C LYS A 229 9.14 -5.46 20.90
N GLU A 230 8.43 -4.53 21.53
CA GLU A 230 7.59 -4.85 22.70
C GLU A 230 6.41 -5.74 22.25
N TYR A 231 5.82 -5.41 21.12
CA TYR A 231 4.73 -6.20 20.58
C TYR A 231 5.23 -7.58 20.06
N GLU A 232 6.41 -7.66 19.46
CA GLU A 232 7.01 -8.96 19.09
C GLU A 232 7.24 -9.83 20.32
N SER A 233 7.76 -9.26 21.42
CA SER A 233 7.97 -9.97 22.68
C SER A 233 6.65 -10.45 23.28
N TYR A 234 5.62 -9.61 23.23
CA TYR A 234 4.27 -9.97 23.65
C TYR A 234 3.71 -11.15 22.85
N LEU A 235 3.85 -11.14 21.52
CA LEU A 235 3.39 -12.23 20.65
C LEU A 235 4.11 -13.56 20.95
N ARG A 236 5.43 -13.53 21.17
CA ARG A 236 6.20 -14.73 21.56
C ARG A 236 5.76 -15.28 22.91
N HIS A 237 5.56 -14.39 23.91
CA HIS A 237 5.02 -14.79 25.19
C HIS A 237 3.63 -15.42 25.08
N LEU A 238 2.78 -14.89 24.18
CA LEU A 238 1.44 -15.44 23.94
C LEU A 238 1.52 -16.88 23.37
N VAL A 239 2.45 -17.11 22.41
CA VAL A 239 2.71 -18.45 21.87
C VAL A 239 3.16 -19.43 22.96
N GLU A 240 4.10 -19.02 23.83
CA GLU A 240 4.57 -19.82 24.96
C GLU A 240 3.42 -20.10 25.94
N LYS A 241 2.66 -19.08 26.31
CA LYS A 241 1.51 -19.19 27.23
C LYS A 241 0.46 -20.20 26.75
N TYR A 242 0.23 -20.25 25.44
CA TYR A 242 -0.73 -21.17 24.84
C TYR A 242 -0.11 -22.54 24.48
N GLY A 243 1.19 -22.73 24.67
CA GLY A 243 1.88 -23.98 24.36
C GLY A 243 1.88 -24.33 22.86
N LEU A 244 1.85 -23.33 21.99
CA LEU A 244 1.80 -23.55 20.54
C LEU A 244 3.18 -23.85 19.97
N SER A 245 3.41 -25.07 19.49
CA SER A 245 4.67 -25.49 18.84
C SER A 245 4.70 -25.24 17.33
N ASN A 246 3.56 -24.86 16.74
CA ASN A 246 3.35 -24.71 15.31
C ASN A 246 3.23 -23.25 14.86
N VAL A 247 3.76 -22.31 15.64
CA VAL A 247 3.87 -20.89 15.28
C VAL A 247 5.33 -20.52 15.09
N ARG A 248 5.68 -20.06 13.89
CA ARG A 248 7.05 -19.70 13.51
C ARG A 248 7.17 -18.23 13.15
N PHE A 249 8.14 -17.54 13.76
CA PHE A 249 8.53 -16.17 13.44
C PHE A 249 9.74 -16.19 12.51
N ALA A 250 9.55 -15.84 11.24
CA ALA A 250 10.62 -15.80 10.24
C ALA A 250 11.44 -14.51 10.26
N GLY A 251 10.97 -13.47 10.96
CA GLY A 251 11.60 -12.16 10.92
C GLY A 251 11.36 -11.43 9.58
N PHE A 252 12.14 -10.38 9.33
CA PHE A 252 12.07 -9.64 8.08
C PHE A 252 12.74 -10.44 6.96
N LEU A 253 12.00 -10.71 5.89
CA LEU A 253 12.49 -11.37 4.68
C LEU A 253 12.35 -10.45 3.46
N SER A 254 13.26 -10.56 2.50
CA SER A 254 13.24 -9.82 1.25
C SER A 254 13.77 -10.67 0.09
N GLY A 255 13.52 -10.23 -1.17
CA GLY A 255 14.01 -10.95 -2.35
C GLY A 255 13.54 -12.40 -2.39
N GLU A 256 14.46 -13.30 -2.75
CA GLU A 256 14.18 -14.73 -2.93
C GLU A 256 13.69 -15.40 -1.64
N GLU A 257 14.27 -15.07 -0.48
CA GLU A 257 13.85 -15.63 0.81
C GLU A 257 12.36 -15.33 1.10
N LYS A 258 11.93 -14.11 0.80
CA LYS A 258 10.51 -13.74 0.92
C LYS A 258 9.65 -14.50 -0.08
N ASP A 259 10.09 -14.62 -1.33
CA ASP A 259 9.34 -15.30 -2.37
C ASP A 259 9.20 -16.81 -2.05
N GLU A 260 10.25 -17.45 -1.55
CA GLU A 260 10.21 -18.85 -1.08
C GLU A 260 9.29 -19.05 0.13
N ALA A 261 9.37 -18.15 1.12
CA ALA A 261 8.51 -18.21 2.29
C ALA A 261 7.03 -18.07 1.91
N LEU A 262 6.70 -17.13 1.01
CA LEU A 262 5.34 -16.97 0.49
C LEU A 262 4.90 -18.19 -0.34
N ALA A 263 5.77 -18.73 -1.19
CA ALA A 263 5.47 -19.92 -1.98
C ALA A 263 5.16 -21.15 -1.11
N SER A 264 5.63 -21.17 0.14
CA SER A 264 5.29 -22.22 1.11
C SER A 264 3.92 -22.06 1.76
N CYS A 265 3.29 -20.88 1.68
CA CYS A 265 2.00 -20.61 2.31
C CYS A 265 0.84 -21.14 1.47
N SER A 266 -0.14 -21.76 2.13
CA SER A 266 -1.39 -22.19 1.52
C SER A 266 -2.39 -21.03 1.37
N VAL A 267 -2.43 -20.17 2.38
CA VAL A 267 -3.27 -18.97 2.47
C VAL A 267 -2.48 -17.90 3.22
N LEU A 268 -2.65 -16.64 2.88
CA LEU A 268 -2.12 -15.55 3.69
C LEU A 268 -3.26 -14.88 4.48
N ALA A 269 -2.98 -14.49 5.71
CA ALA A 269 -3.93 -13.78 6.57
C ALA A 269 -3.44 -12.35 6.86
N MET A 270 -4.32 -11.37 6.65
CA MET A 270 -4.15 -9.97 6.99
C MET A 270 -5.29 -9.51 7.90
N PRO A 271 -5.26 -9.87 9.20
CA PRO A 271 -6.34 -9.58 10.15
C PRO A 271 -6.29 -8.16 10.69
N SER A 272 -5.78 -7.21 9.93
CA SER A 272 -5.59 -5.81 10.34
C SER A 272 -6.91 -5.15 10.71
N GLU A 273 -6.87 -4.31 11.76
CA GLU A 273 -8.02 -3.48 12.16
C GLU A 273 -8.47 -2.57 11.01
N PHE A 274 -7.53 -1.95 10.33
CA PHE A 274 -7.77 -1.17 9.11
C PHE A 274 -6.52 -1.05 8.24
N GLU A 275 -6.72 -0.90 6.94
CA GLU A 275 -5.70 -0.61 5.94
C GLU A 275 -6.20 0.44 4.94
N ASN A 276 -5.26 1.14 4.32
CA ASN A 276 -5.63 1.96 3.16
C ASN A 276 -5.98 1.07 1.96
N LEU A 277 -5.01 0.44 1.33
CA LEU A 277 -5.25 -0.59 0.32
C LEU A 277 -4.78 -1.98 0.77
N GLY A 278 -3.72 -2.06 1.59
CA GLY A 278 -3.15 -3.34 2.00
C GLY A 278 -2.38 -4.01 0.85
N ASN A 279 -1.27 -3.43 0.45
CA ASN A 279 -0.45 -3.93 -0.68
C ASN A 279 -0.07 -5.41 -0.55
N VAL A 280 -0.06 -5.96 0.67
CA VAL A 280 0.18 -7.37 0.92
C VAL A 280 -0.84 -8.26 0.19
N VAL A 281 -2.11 -7.83 0.09
CA VAL A 281 -3.12 -8.59 -0.66
C VAL A 281 -2.77 -8.65 -2.14
N LEU A 282 -2.31 -7.53 -2.73
CA LEU A 282 -1.80 -7.53 -4.11
C LEU A 282 -0.63 -8.51 -4.28
N GLU A 283 0.33 -8.46 -3.32
CA GLU A 283 1.53 -9.31 -3.35
C GLU A 283 1.23 -10.80 -3.28
N VAL A 284 0.19 -11.22 -2.59
CA VAL A 284 -0.14 -12.64 -2.44
C VAL A 284 -1.08 -13.14 -3.51
N LEU A 285 -2.09 -12.34 -3.90
CA LEU A 285 -2.99 -12.73 -4.98
C LEU A 285 -2.26 -12.86 -6.32
N VAL A 286 -1.27 -12.01 -6.61
CA VAL A 286 -0.46 -12.13 -7.82
C VAL A 286 0.37 -13.42 -7.87
N ARG A 287 0.65 -14.02 -6.70
CA ARG A 287 1.32 -15.32 -6.56
C ARG A 287 0.34 -16.51 -6.59
N GLY A 288 -0.94 -16.25 -6.77
CA GLY A 288 -1.96 -17.28 -6.69
C GLY A 288 -2.19 -17.81 -5.28
N ILE A 289 -1.92 -17.04 -4.25
CA ILE A 289 -2.14 -17.38 -2.84
C ILE A 289 -3.43 -16.70 -2.38
N PRO A 290 -4.48 -17.45 -1.98
CA PRO A 290 -5.69 -16.88 -1.42
C PRO A 290 -5.43 -16.07 -0.14
N CYS A 291 -6.27 -15.08 0.13
CA CYS A 291 -6.07 -14.20 1.28
C CYS A 291 -7.29 -14.17 2.21
N ILE A 292 -7.02 -14.18 3.53
CA ILE A 292 -7.99 -13.80 4.56
C ILE A 292 -7.74 -12.33 4.90
N ALA A 293 -8.76 -11.48 4.79
CA ALA A 293 -8.69 -10.09 5.24
C ALA A 293 -9.95 -9.72 6.03
N THR A 294 -9.81 -8.79 6.95
CA THR A 294 -10.94 -8.23 7.71
C THR A 294 -11.62 -7.10 6.93
N THR A 295 -12.86 -6.76 7.28
CA THR A 295 -13.63 -5.67 6.66
C THR A 295 -13.06 -4.27 6.92
N GLY A 296 -12.05 -4.14 7.79
CA GLY A 296 -11.21 -2.95 7.90
C GLY A 296 -10.26 -2.72 6.71
N ASN A 297 -10.26 -3.66 5.75
CA ASN A 297 -9.48 -3.61 4.52
C ASN A 297 -10.44 -3.52 3.32
N PRO A 298 -10.17 -2.70 2.30
CA PRO A 298 -11.06 -2.50 1.15
C PRO A 298 -10.97 -3.62 0.11
N TRP A 299 -11.15 -4.88 0.55
CA TRP A 299 -10.97 -6.08 -0.27
C TRP A 299 -12.23 -6.96 -0.36
N GLU A 300 -13.41 -6.34 -0.56
CA GLU A 300 -14.66 -7.07 -0.84
C GLU A 300 -14.53 -8.04 -2.04
N GLU A 301 -13.54 -7.79 -2.92
CA GLU A 301 -13.24 -8.64 -4.07
C GLU A 301 -12.71 -10.02 -3.68
N LEU A 302 -12.16 -10.21 -2.48
CA LEU A 302 -11.77 -11.52 -1.99
C LEU A 302 -12.97 -12.48 -1.99
N GLN A 303 -14.12 -11.99 -1.54
CA GLN A 303 -15.36 -12.75 -1.52
C GLN A 303 -16.06 -12.75 -2.89
N SER A 304 -16.26 -11.58 -3.51
CA SER A 304 -17.03 -11.47 -4.77
C SER A 304 -16.34 -12.11 -5.98
N ARG A 305 -15.01 -12.32 -5.90
CA ARG A 305 -14.20 -13.01 -6.93
C ARG A 305 -13.76 -14.40 -6.53
N ASN A 306 -14.24 -14.92 -5.38
CA ASN A 306 -13.85 -16.23 -4.86
C ASN A 306 -12.31 -16.42 -4.86
N CYS A 307 -11.59 -15.48 -4.27
CA CYS A 307 -10.12 -15.54 -4.17
C CYS A 307 -9.61 -15.41 -2.73
N GLY A 308 -10.51 -15.55 -1.75
CA GLY A 308 -10.19 -15.48 -0.33
C GLY A 308 -11.42 -15.27 0.54
N TRP A 309 -11.18 -14.82 1.75
CA TRP A 309 -12.21 -14.54 2.78
C TRP A 309 -12.13 -13.07 3.19
N TRP A 310 -13.27 -12.40 3.20
CA TRP A 310 -13.39 -11.03 3.67
C TRP A 310 -14.41 -11.02 4.80
N VAL A 311 -13.93 -10.91 6.04
CA VAL A 311 -14.70 -11.21 7.25
C VAL A 311 -14.73 -10.03 8.23
N PRO A 312 -15.76 -9.91 9.10
CA PRO A 312 -15.79 -8.90 10.14
C PRO A 312 -14.54 -8.95 11.04
N TYR A 313 -14.17 -7.76 11.58
CA TYR A 313 -13.05 -7.65 12.50
C TYR A 313 -13.48 -8.11 13.92
N THR A 314 -13.71 -9.41 14.08
CA THR A 314 -13.95 -10.05 15.36
C THR A 314 -13.07 -11.29 15.48
N GLN A 315 -12.71 -11.66 16.72
CA GLN A 315 -11.90 -12.87 16.94
C GLN A 315 -12.60 -14.13 16.42
N LEU A 316 -13.92 -14.23 16.61
CA LEU A 316 -14.70 -15.36 16.14
C LEU A 316 -14.65 -15.50 14.61
N ASP A 317 -14.84 -14.39 13.88
CA ASP A 317 -14.84 -14.42 12.42
C ASP A 317 -13.45 -14.71 11.85
N ILE A 318 -12.39 -14.15 12.46
CA ILE A 318 -11.00 -14.48 12.12
C ILE A 318 -10.73 -15.97 12.34
N THR A 319 -11.12 -16.52 13.49
CA THR A 319 -10.95 -17.96 13.80
C THR A 319 -11.71 -18.83 12.81
N ASN A 320 -12.95 -18.47 12.48
CA ASN A 320 -13.75 -19.22 11.50
C ASN A 320 -13.15 -19.16 10.09
N ALA A 321 -12.61 -18.03 9.66
CA ALA A 321 -11.93 -17.92 8.38
C ALA A 321 -10.65 -18.78 8.32
N VAL A 322 -9.86 -18.79 9.40
CA VAL A 322 -8.68 -19.67 9.52
C VAL A 322 -9.12 -21.13 9.46
N ARG A 323 -10.17 -21.53 10.20
CA ARG A 323 -10.74 -22.91 10.15
C ARG A 323 -11.12 -23.29 8.72
N GLN A 324 -11.88 -22.45 8.02
CA GLN A 324 -12.28 -22.72 6.63
C GLN A 324 -11.08 -22.86 5.71
N ALA A 325 -10.06 -22.02 5.87
CA ALA A 325 -8.82 -22.10 5.09
C ALA A 325 -8.04 -23.40 5.36
N LEU A 326 -8.01 -23.87 6.59
CA LEU A 326 -7.35 -25.14 6.96
C LEU A 326 -8.11 -26.34 6.40
N GLN A 327 -9.44 -26.31 6.38
CA GLN A 327 -10.31 -27.39 5.91
C GLN A 327 -10.52 -27.41 4.38
N ALA A 328 -10.19 -26.29 3.69
CA ALA A 328 -10.35 -26.19 2.25
C ALA A 328 -9.46 -27.22 1.51
N SER A 329 -10.00 -27.86 0.46
CA SER A 329 -9.22 -28.78 -0.37
C SER A 329 -8.13 -28.03 -1.15
N ASP A 330 -7.06 -28.74 -1.54
CA ASP A 330 -6.02 -28.15 -2.39
C ASP A 330 -6.58 -27.68 -3.74
N ALA A 331 -7.58 -28.38 -4.28
CA ALA A 331 -8.27 -27.97 -5.49
C ALA A 331 -9.01 -26.64 -5.32
N THR A 332 -9.71 -26.46 -4.18
CA THR A 332 -10.39 -25.20 -3.84
C THR A 332 -9.40 -24.04 -3.69
N LEU A 333 -8.30 -24.25 -2.96
CA LEU A 333 -7.29 -23.20 -2.77
C LEU A 333 -6.58 -22.86 -4.10
N ALA A 334 -6.33 -23.86 -4.95
CA ALA A 334 -5.76 -23.62 -6.26
C ALA A 334 -6.71 -22.85 -7.19
N GLU A 335 -8.01 -23.08 -7.12
CA GLU A 335 -9.02 -22.32 -7.85
C GLU A 335 -9.07 -20.87 -7.34
N MET A 336 -9.17 -20.66 -6.01
CA MET A 336 -9.13 -19.33 -5.40
C MET A 336 -7.84 -18.57 -5.80
N GLY A 337 -6.70 -19.28 -5.82
CA GLY A 337 -5.43 -18.70 -6.24
C GLY A 337 -5.44 -18.23 -7.69
N ARG A 338 -6.00 -19.05 -8.62
CA ARG A 338 -6.16 -18.65 -10.03
C ARG A 338 -7.06 -17.43 -10.18
N ASN A 339 -8.17 -17.40 -9.46
CA ASN A 339 -9.10 -16.26 -9.47
C ASN A 339 -8.42 -14.98 -8.98
N GLY A 340 -7.63 -15.08 -7.89
CA GLY A 340 -6.83 -13.97 -7.35
C GLY A 340 -5.79 -13.46 -8.35
N ARG A 341 -5.04 -14.38 -8.99
CA ARG A 341 -4.06 -14.03 -10.02
C ARG A 341 -4.73 -13.33 -11.21
N GLN A 342 -5.84 -13.85 -11.69
CA GLN A 342 -6.60 -13.25 -12.79
C GLN A 342 -7.12 -11.84 -12.44
N LEU A 343 -7.58 -11.63 -11.21
CA LEU A 343 -7.99 -10.32 -10.72
C LEU A 343 -6.81 -9.33 -10.78
N MET A 344 -5.62 -9.74 -10.34
CA MET A 344 -4.42 -8.89 -10.38
C MET A 344 -4.03 -8.54 -11.81
N GLU A 345 -4.04 -9.50 -12.73
CA GLU A 345 -3.71 -9.28 -14.13
C GLU A 345 -4.67 -8.30 -14.81
N GLN A 346 -5.97 -8.44 -14.56
CA GLN A 346 -7.00 -7.64 -15.21
C GLN A 346 -7.09 -6.21 -14.65
N ARG A 347 -6.96 -6.03 -13.34
CA ARG A 347 -7.31 -4.76 -12.69
C ARG A 347 -6.16 -4.03 -12.00
N TYR A 348 -5.16 -4.76 -11.52
CA TYR A 348 -4.11 -4.23 -10.65
C TYR A 348 -2.70 -4.31 -11.26
N SER A 349 -2.57 -4.83 -12.49
CA SER A 349 -1.27 -4.87 -13.18
C SER A 349 -0.70 -3.47 -13.40
N VAL A 350 0.63 -3.37 -13.45
CA VAL A 350 1.33 -2.11 -13.77
C VAL A 350 0.72 -1.47 -15.02
N THR A 351 0.48 -2.26 -16.06
CA THR A 351 -0.11 -1.78 -17.33
C THR A 351 -1.51 -1.22 -17.13
N SER A 352 -2.41 -1.93 -16.41
CA SER A 352 -3.80 -1.50 -16.18
C SER A 352 -3.85 -0.21 -15.36
N ILE A 353 -3.03 -0.11 -14.32
CA ILE A 353 -2.98 1.09 -13.47
C ILE A 353 -2.34 2.28 -14.20
N ALA A 354 -1.26 2.04 -14.95
CA ALA A 354 -0.64 3.09 -15.76
C ALA A 354 -1.60 3.64 -16.82
N HIS A 355 -2.43 2.80 -17.42
CA HIS A 355 -3.47 3.25 -18.36
C HIS A 355 -4.49 4.16 -17.68
N GLN A 356 -4.97 3.80 -16.49
CA GLN A 356 -5.90 4.66 -15.73
C GLN A 356 -5.23 5.99 -15.33
N MET A 357 -3.97 5.95 -14.85
CA MET A 357 -3.23 7.16 -14.51
C MET A 357 -2.99 8.06 -15.71
N LYS A 358 -2.64 7.49 -16.86
CA LYS A 358 -2.49 8.23 -18.13
C LYS A 358 -3.80 8.89 -18.52
N SER A 359 -4.92 8.16 -18.51
CA SER A 359 -6.26 8.71 -18.80
C SER A 359 -6.65 9.83 -17.83
N LEU A 360 -6.27 9.73 -16.56
CA LEU A 360 -6.45 10.80 -15.59
C LEU A 360 -5.67 12.07 -15.97
N TYR A 361 -4.41 11.93 -16.36
CA TYR A 361 -3.57 13.07 -16.76
C TYR A 361 -4.04 13.69 -18.08
N GLU A 362 -4.47 12.88 -19.05
CA GLU A 362 -5.02 13.37 -20.32
C GLU A 362 -6.31 14.17 -20.08
N TRP A 363 -7.17 13.73 -19.19
CA TRP A 363 -8.34 14.50 -18.79
C TRP A 363 -7.96 15.84 -18.13
N ILE A 364 -7.01 15.83 -17.19
CA ILE A 364 -6.55 17.05 -16.49
C ILE A 364 -5.90 18.05 -17.47
N ALA A 365 -5.19 17.55 -18.46
CA ALA A 365 -4.62 18.37 -19.54
C ALA A 365 -5.65 18.84 -20.58
N ALA A 366 -6.94 18.58 -20.35
CA ALA A 366 -8.06 18.85 -21.28
C ALA A 366 -7.91 18.17 -22.65
N ALA A 367 -7.17 17.06 -22.71
CA ALA A 367 -6.93 16.27 -23.92
C ALA A 367 -7.90 15.09 -24.10
N ALA A 368 -8.70 14.78 -23.06
CA ALA A 368 -9.64 13.65 -23.04
C ALA A 368 -10.86 13.93 -22.16
N PRO A 369 -11.99 13.18 -22.32
CA PRO A 369 -13.16 13.28 -21.45
C PRO A 369 -12.85 12.79 -20.02
N LYS A 370 -13.69 13.20 -19.07
CA LYS A 370 -13.60 12.78 -17.66
C LYS A 370 -13.77 11.27 -17.51
N PRO A 371 -12.78 10.55 -16.96
CA PRO A 371 -12.88 9.11 -16.74
C PRO A 371 -13.95 8.74 -15.69
N GLU A 372 -14.55 7.55 -15.81
CA GLU A 372 -15.59 7.06 -14.90
C GLU A 372 -15.10 6.85 -13.44
N PHE A 373 -13.81 6.63 -13.23
CA PHE A 373 -13.24 6.49 -11.88
C PHE A 373 -12.99 7.84 -11.17
N VAL A 374 -13.32 8.97 -11.80
CA VAL A 374 -13.25 10.31 -11.18
C VAL A 374 -14.62 10.73 -10.67
N ARG A 375 -14.68 11.03 -9.36
CA ARG A 375 -15.91 11.39 -8.63
C ARG A 375 -15.91 12.85 -8.21
#